data_f4ecce23dce01fb114f51db0d4a345f5
#
_entry.id   f4ecce23dce01fb114f51db0d4a345f5
#
_cell.length_a   1.000
_cell.length_b   1.000
_cell.length_c   1.000
_cell.angle_alpha   90.00
_cell.angle_beta   90.00
_cell.angle_gamma   90.00
#
_symmetry.space_group_name_H-M   'P 1'
#
loop_
_entity.id
_entity.type
_entity.pdbx_description
1 polymer ?
#
loop_
_entity_poly.entity_id
_entity_poly.type
_entity_poly.pdbx_seq_one_letter_code
_entity_poly.pdbx_strand_id
1 'polypeptide(L)'
;MLRISIIKDSPDAVQLALEGWLVGPWVDEVRRQSEQALSENKVVTLDLEKVRFVDANGTALLQELASRKVEHVNCSTFLSQQLKETKI
;
A
#
# COMPACT_ATOMS: atom_id res chain seq x y z
N MET A 1 -1.55 -13.43 6.16
CA MET A 1 -1.42 -12.51 7.28
C MET A 1 -0.55 -11.33 6.89
N LEU A 2 -0.90 -10.14 7.31
CA LEU A 2 -0.16 -8.93 6.96
C LEU A 2 0.17 -8.14 8.23
N ARG A 3 1.40 -7.63 8.29
CA ARG A 3 1.79 -6.70 9.35
C ARG A 3 1.89 -5.31 8.75
N ILE A 4 1.25 -4.34 9.38
CA ILE A 4 1.31 -2.94 8.99
C ILE A 4 2.02 -2.20 10.11
N SER A 5 3.13 -1.54 9.79
CA SER A 5 3.91 -0.79 10.76
C SER A 5 4.04 0.65 10.31
N ILE A 6 3.93 1.59 11.25
CA ILE A 6 4.18 2.99 10.96
C ILE A 6 5.66 3.23 11.14
N ILE A 7 6.37 3.52 10.05
CA ILE A 7 7.81 3.78 10.09
C ILE A 7 8.07 5.25 10.41
N LYS A 8 7.24 6.12 9.85
CA LYS A 8 7.43 7.55 9.99
C LYS A 8 6.07 8.21 10.06
N ASP A 9 5.88 9.10 11.01
CA ASP A 9 4.61 9.81 11.17
C ASP A 9 4.90 11.24 11.58
N SER A 10 4.48 12.17 10.75
CA SER A 10 4.61 13.60 11.01
C SER A 10 3.27 14.27 10.70
N PRO A 11 3.10 15.56 11.04
CA PRO A 11 1.80 16.21 10.76
C PRO A 11 1.42 16.23 9.30
N ASP A 12 2.38 16.14 8.37
CA ASP A 12 2.10 16.26 6.94
C ASP A 12 2.48 15.02 6.14
N ALA A 13 3.00 13.96 6.77
CA ALA A 13 3.42 12.77 6.04
C ALA A 13 3.40 11.53 6.94
N VAL A 14 3.10 10.39 6.34
CA VAL A 14 3.16 9.11 7.04
C VAL A 14 3.74 8.05 6.10
N GLN A 15 4.59 7.19 6.63
CA GLN A 15 5.13 6.08 5.88
C GLN A 15 4.75 4.78 6.58
N LEU A 16 4.08 3.89 5.84
CA LEU A 16 3.63 2.60 6.33
C LEU A 16 4.47 1.50 5.69
N ALA A 17 4.92 0.56 6.49
CA ALA A 17 5.60 -0.63 5.97
C ALA A 17 4.63 -1.80 6.03
N LEU A 18 4.48 -2.48 4.90
CA LEU A 18 3.63 -3.66 4.81
C LEU A 18 4.52 -4.89 4.75
N GLU A 19 4.17 -5.92 5.52
CA GLU A 19 4.97 -7.14 5.57
C GLU A 19 4.04 -8.35 5.51
N GLY A 20 4.26 -9.22 4.53
CA GLY A 20 3.53 -10.46 4.40
C GLY A 20 2.61 -10.49 3.21
N TRP A 21 1.35 -10.89 3.42
CA TRP A 21 0.39 -11.15 2.35
C TRP A 21 -0.73 -10.13 2.40
N LEU A 22 -0.83 -9.35 1.34
CA LEU A 22 -1.90 -8.34 1.21
C LEU A 22 -3.09 -9.01 0.53
N VAL A 23 -3.88 -9.70 1.33
CA VAL A 23 -5.02 -10.50 0.84
C VAL A 23 -6.20 -10.35 1.78
N GLY A 24 -7.41 -10.58 1.25
CA GLY A 24 -8.63 -10.67 2.05
C GLY A 24 -8.88 -9.46 2.92
N PRO A 25 -9.19 -9.68 4.21
CA PRO A 25 -9.52 -8.57 5.12
C PRO A 25 -8.38 -7.56 5.31
N TRP A 26 -7.13 -7.98 5.05
CA TRP A 26 -5.98 -7.10 5.20
C TRP A 26 -6.00 -5.97 4.18
N VAL A 27 -6.61 -6.21 3.01
CA VAL A 27 -6.79 -5.18 1.99
C VAL A 27 -7.62 -4.02 2.56
N ASP A 28 -8.70 -4.34 3.27
CA ASP A 28 -9.55 -3.32 3.87
C ASP A 28 -8.81 -2.55 4.95
N GLU A 29 -7.95 -3.24 5.71
CA GLU A 29 -7.21 -2.58 6.79
C GLU A 29 -6.21 -1.56 6.21
N VAL A 30 -5.50 -1.93 5.15
CA VAL A 30 -4.59 -1.00 4.49
C VAL A 30 -5.36 0.18 3.91
N ARG A 31 -6.49 -0.09 3.29
CA ARG A 31 -7.35 0.97 2.75
C ARG A 31 -7.77 1.95 3.84
N ARG A 32 -8.22 1.43 4.98
CA ARG A 32 -8.70 2.25 6.08
C ARG A 32 -7.59 3.18 6.60
N GLN A 33 -6.41 2.61 6.84
CA GLN A 33 -5.31 3.42 7.37
C GLN A 33 -4.81 4.45 6.37
N SER A 34 -4.76 4.07 5.09
CA SER A 34 -4.33 4.99 4.05
C SER A 34 -5.34 6.13 3.87
N GLU A 35 -6.62 5.80 3.86
CA GLU A 35 -7.65 6.83 3.68
C GLU A 35 -7.71 7.77 4.87
N GLN A 36 -7.51 7.27 6.07
CA GLN A 36 -7.47 8.13 7.24
C GLN A 36 -6.34 9.15 7.12
N ALA A 37 -5.16 8.72 6.72
CA ALA A 37 -4.03 9.64 6.55
C ALA A 37 -4.30 10.63 5.43
N LEU A 38 -4.87 10.17 4.32
CA LEU A 38 -5.20 11.07 3.21
C LEU A 38 -6.23 12.11 3.63
N SER A 39 -7.20 11.73 4.47
CA SER A 39 -8.20 12.68 4.95
C SER A 39 -7.60 13.74 5.86
N GLU A 40 -6.45 13.48 6.43
CA GLU A 40 -5.70 14.44 7.25
C GLU A 40 -4.73 15.26 6.43
N ASN A 41 -4.81 15.16 5.10
CA ASN A 41 -3.93 15.86 4.16
C ASN A 41 -2.48 15.45 4.29
N LYS A 42 -2.22 14.21 4.70
CA LYS A 42 -0.86 13.70 4.79
C LYS A 42 -0.44 13.07 3.47
N VAL A 43 0.84 13.18 3.16
CA VAL A 43 1.46 12.44 2.07
C VAL A 43 1.67 11.01 2.58
N VAL A 44 1.15 10.02 1.86
CA VAL A 44 1.24 8.62 2.28
C VAL A 44 2.24 7.89 1.40
N THR A 45 3.16 7.17 2.04
CA THR A 45 4.12 6.32 1.35
C THR A 45 3.98 4.90 1.88
N LEU A 46 3.90 3.93 0.98
CA LEU A 46 3.83 2.52 1.34
C LEU A 46 5.15 1.84 0.98
N ASP A 47 5.79 1.24 1.97
CA ASP A 47 7.00 0.46 1.77
C ASP A 47 6.59 -0.99 1.54
N LEU A 48 6.88 -1.49 0.35
CA LEU A 48 6.44 -2.81 -0.08
C LEU A 48 7.58 -3.83 -0.13
N GLU A 49 8.71 -3.51 0.47
CA GLU A 49 9.88 -4.37 0.40
C GLU A 49 9.61 -5.80 0.88
N LYS A 50 8.80 -5.92 1.93
CA LYS A 50 8.54 -7.22 2.55
C LYS A 50 7.18 -7.80 2.21
N VAL A 51 6.51 -7.25 1.21
CA VAL A 51 5.27 -7.83 0.72
C VAL A 51 5.60 -9.02 -0.16
N ARG A 52 5.04 -10.18 0.18
CA ARG A 52 5.35 -11.43 -0.51
C ARG A 52 4.29 -11.87 -1.49
N PHE A 53 3.06 -11.41 -1.28
CA PHE A 53 1.97 -11.80 -2.15
C PHE A 53 0.84 -10.78 -2.07
N VAL A 54 0.18 -10.54 -3.20
CA VAL A 54 -0.94 -9.61 -3.30
C VAL A 54 -2.01 -10.30 -4.14
N ASP A 55 -3.23 -10.40 -3.62
CA ASP A 55 -4.34 -10.95 -4.40
C ASP A 55 -4.92 -9.87 -5.32
N ALA A 56 -5.97 -10.23 -6.08
CA ALA A 56 -6.57 -9.30 -7.03
C ALA A 56 -7.09 -8.05 -6.34
N ASN A 57 -7.69 -8.20 -5.16
CA ASN A 57 -8.22 -7.06 -4.42
C ASN A 57 -7.08 -6.18 -3.89
N GLY A 58 -5.99 -6.80 -3.45
CA GLY A 58 -4.82 -6.05 -3.00
C GLY A 58 -4.17 -5.28 -4.14
N THR A 59 -4.07 -5.91 -5.31
CA THR A 59 -3.54 -5.25 -6.49
C THR A 59 -4.39 -4.04 -6.86
N ALA A 60 -5.71 -4.22 -6.86
CA ALA A 60 -6.63 -3.12 -7.18
C ALA A 60 -6.50 -1.98 -6.18
N LEU A 61 -6.34 -2.30 -4.89
CA LEU A 61 -6.16 -1.28 -3.87
C LEU A 61 -4.88 -0.49 -4.11
N LEU A 62 -3.77 -1.17 -4.39
CA LEU A 62 -2.50 -0.47 -4.63
C LEU A 62 -2.59 0.44 -5.84
N GLN A 63 -3.28 0.00 -6.89
CA GLN A 63 -3.48 0.84 -8.07
C GLN A 63 -4.36 2.05 -7.75
N GLU A 64 -5.42 1.84 -6.98
CA GLU A 64 -6.30 2.92 -6.57
C GLU A 64 -5.54 3.96 -5.74
N LEU A 65 -4.73 3.51 -4.78
CA LEU A 65 -3.96 4.41 -3.95
C LEU A 65 -2.92 5.18 -4.75
N ALA A 66 -2.31 4.51 -5.73
CA ALA A 66 -1.35 5.20 -6.61
C ALA A 66 -2.02 6.33 -7.37
N SER A 67 -3.28 6.14 -7.80
CA SER A 67 -4.01 7.20 -8.50
C SER A 67 -4.36 8.36 -7.57
N ARG A 68 -4.30 8.15 -6.26
CA ARG A 68 -4.55 9.17 -5.25
C ARG A 68 -3.25 9.73 -4.68
N LYS A 69 -2.15 9.57 -5.41
CA LYS A 69 -0.82 10.12 -5.07
C LYS A 69 -0.15 9.44 -3.89
N VAL A 70 -0.57 8.22 -3.55
CA VAL A 70 0.15 7.41 -2.56
C VAL A 70 1.37 6.81 -3.26
N GLU A 71 2.56 7.07 -2.71
CA GLU A 71 3.78 6.54 -3.28
C GLU A 71 4.05 5.12 -2.81
N HIS A 72 4.56 4.28 -3.71
CA HIS A 72 5.01 2.94 -3.39
C HIS A 72 6.53 2.91 -3.51
N VAL A 73 7.22 2.46 -2.46
CA VAL A 73 8.69 2.37 -2.49
C VAL A 73 9.10 0.93 -2.26
N ASN A 74 10.28 0.59 -2.73
CA ASN A 74 10.87 -0.76 -2.58
C ASN A 74 9.97 -1.85 -3.15
N CYS A 75 9.24 -1.53 -4.21
CA CYS A 75 8.37 -2.48 -4.87
C CYS A 75 9.23 -3.48 -5.65
N SER A 76 9.02 -4.78 -5.41
CA SER A 76 9.80 -5.81 -6.10
C SER A 76 9.45 -5.80 -7.59
N THR A 77 10.37 -6.35 -8.40
CA THR A 77 10.13 -6.45 -9.84
C THR A 77 8.86 -7.26 -10.12
N PHE A 78 8.69 -8.36 -9.38
CA PHE A 78 7.50 -9.19 -9.54
C PHE A 78 6.22 -8.40 -9.24
N LEU A 79 6.21 -7.67 -8.14
CA LEU A 79 5.02 -6.90 -7.74
C LEU A 79 4.77 -5.75 -8.72
N SER A 80 5.82 -5.05 -9.14
CA SER A 80 5.68 -3.99 -10.13
C SER A 80 5.06 -4.50 -11.42
N GLN A 81 5.50 -5.67 -11.87
CA GLN A 81 4.98 -6.26 -13.09
C GLN A 81 3.53 -6.68 -12.92
N GLN A 82 3.20 -7.24 -11.78
CA GLN A 82 1.81 -7.63 -11.48
C GLN A 82 0.88 -6.42 -11.51
N LEU A 83 1.31 -5.30 -10.95
CA LEU A 83 0.52 -4.08 -10.97
C LEU A 83 0.30 -3.56 -12.39
N LYS A 84 1.30 -3.70 -13.25
CA LYS A 84 1.17 -3.27 -14.64
C LYS A 84 0.24 -4.17 -15.43
N GLU A 85 0.29 -5.48 -15.20
CA GLU A 85 -0.50 -6.44 -15.96
C GLU A 85 -1.99 -6.31 -15.73
N THR A 86 -2.39 -5.86 -14.55
CA THR A 86 -3.81 -5.67 -14.26
C THR A 86 -4.32 -4.33 -14.74
N LYS A 87 -3.44 -3.50 -15.25
CA LYS A 87 -3.81 -2.19 -15.78
C LYS A 87 -4.10 -2.33 -17.27
N ILE A 88 -5.34 -2.28 -17.62
CA ILE A 88 -5.78 -2.35 -19.01
C ILE A 88 -6.32 -1.02 -19.47
#